data_ae584e13c67d4986df5fdab4edfc2994
#
_entry.id   ae584e13c67d4986df5fdab4edfc2994
#
_cell.length_a   1.000
_cell.length_b   1.000
_cell.length_c   1.000
_cell.angle_alpha   90.00
_cell.angle_beta   90.00
_cell.angle_gamma   90.00
#
_symmetry.space_group_name_H-M   'P 1'
#
loop_
_entity.id
_entity.type
_entity.pdbx_description
1 polymer ?
#
loop_
_entity_poly.entity_id
_entity_poly.type
_entity_poly.pdbx_seq_one_letter_code
_entity_poly.pdbx_strand_id
1 'polypeptide(L)'
;MCRTATGCYIRGVAEQWIAVHRPGDGELTGYLAPVDEGRFLPLNLIGHPLGEVGTRAEAESVLADRGLTSLANYWWVLAPRPFPRGTGLDLRDPRPDWEWRRIVIVDLDSAAAVVRPALPYADEEDATATVTLPADDILRVGPPHTQ
;
A
#
# COMPACT_ATOMS: atom_id res chain seq x y z
N MET A 1 -13.48 -17.71 8.29
CA MET A 1 -12.26 -17.37 9.01
C MET A 1 -11.03 -17.49 8.13
N CYS A 2 -10.21 -16.50 8.14
CA CYS A 2 -8.98 -16.51 7.37
C CYS A 2 -7.91 -17.26 8.13
N ARG A 3 -7.17 -18.13 7.44
CA ARG A 3 -6.16 -18.89 8.13
C ARG A 3 -4.81 -18.84 7.49
N THR A 4 -4.76 -18.80 6.19
CA THR A 4 -3.47 -18.89 5.51
C THR A 4 -3.23 -17.72 4.59
N ALA A 5 -4.26 -17.07 4.11
CA ALA A 5 -4.08 -15.94 3.21
C ALA A 5 -3.43 -14.79 3.97
N THR A 6 -2.24 -14.42 3.56
CA THR A 6 -1.50 -13.36 4.22
C THR A 6 -2.30 -12.07 4.27
N GLY A 7 -2.93 -11.71 3.15
CA GLY A 7 -3.69 -10.48 3.11
C GLY A 7 -4.85 -10.47 4.09
N CYS A 8 -5.54 -11.60 4.20
CA CYS A 8 -6.65 -11.71 5.12
C CYS A 8 -6.18 -11.60 6.56
N TYR A 9 -5.09 -12.27 6.89
CA TYR A 9 -4.54 -12.21 8.23
C TYR A 9 -4.13 -10.78 8.59
N ILE A 10 -3.44 -10.12 7.67
CA ILE A 10 -2.98 -8.75 7.89
C ILE A 10 -4.15 -7.82 8.14
N ARG A 11 -5.19 -7.93 7.33
CA ARG A 11 -6.34 -7.05 7.47
C ARG A 11 -7.07 -7.26 8.78
N GLY A 12 -7.12 -8.51 9.23
CA GLY A 12 -7.80 -8.81 10.48
C GLY A 12 -7.08 -8.31 11.71
N VAL A 13 -5.78 -7.99 11.60
CA VAL A 13 -4.99 -7.58 12.75
C VAL A 13 -4.25 -6.27 12.53
N ALA A 14 -4.76 -5.44 11.62
CA ALA A 14 -4.09 -4.17 11.33
C ALA A 14 -3.91 -3.30 12.57
N GLU A 15 -4.83 -3.37 13.51
CA GLU A 15 -4.74 -2.60 14.74
C GLU A 15 -3.61 -3.06 15.65
N GLN A 16 -3.08 -4.26 15.39
CA GLN A 16 -2.00 -4.81 16.18
C GLN A 16 -0.64 -4.61 15.51
N TRP A 17 -0.62 -3.94 14.37
CA TRP A 17 0.65 -3.69 13.69
C TRP A 17 1.51 -2.78 14.53
N ILE A 18 2.81 -3.06 14.50
CA ILE A 18 3.78 -2.28 15.27
C ILE A 18 4.47 -1.31 14.32
N ALA A 19 4.37 -0.02 14.63
CA ALA A 19 5.02 1.01 13.83
C ALA A 19 6.54 0.94 14.02
N VAL A 20 7.26 1.09 12.92
CA VAL A 20 8.73 1.07 12.94
C VAL A 20 9.24 2.41 12.43
N HIS A 21 10.08 3.04 13.26
CA HIS A 21 10.65 4.35 12.94
C HIS A 21 12.14 4.21 12.71
N ARG A 22 12.65 4.97 11.76
CA ARG A 22 14.08 4.95 11.44
C ARG A 22 14.86 5.62 12.57
N PRO A 23 15.97 4.98 13.05
CA PRO A 23 16.67 5.53 14.21
C PRO A 23 17.23 6.92 14.02
N GLY A 24 17.66 7.27 12.83
CA GLY A 24 18.34 8.54 12.63
C GLY A 24 17.45 9.76 12.76
N ASP A 25 16.31 9.74 12.12
CA ASP A 25 15.42 10.92 12.07
C ASP A 25 14.02 10.65 12.58
N GLY A 26 13.73 9.40 13.01
CA GLY A 26 12.41 9.08 13.51
C GLY A 26 11.35 8.90 12.44
N GLU A 27 11.74 8.87 11.18
CA GLU A 27 10.79 8.72 10.08
C GLU A 27 10.12 7.35 10.15
N LEU A 28 8.81 7.31 10.00
CA LEU A 28 8.06 6.05 9.98
C LEU A 28 8.38 5.32 8.67
N THR A 29 8.88 4.10 8.77
CA THR A 29 9.29 3.33 7.58
C THR A 29 8.33 2.21 7.23
N GLY A 30 7.47 1.81 8.16
CA GLY A 30 6.54 0.75 7.90
C GLY A 30 6.03 0.13 9.18
N TYR A 31 5.53 -1.10 9.07
CA TYR A 31 4.93 -1.79 10.20
C TYR A 31 5.40 -3.23 10.26
N LEU A 32 5.31 -3.82 11.45
CA LEU A 32 5.51 -5.24 11.64
C LEU A 32 4.16 -5.86 12.01
N ALA A 33 3.73 -6.84 11.22
CA ALA A 33 2.49 -7.55 11.51
C ALA A 33 2.84 -8.84 12.24
N PRO A 34 2.41 -9.01 13.50
CA PRO A 34 2.69 -10.25 14.21
C PRO A 34 2.01 -11.42 13.51
N VAL A 35 2.76 -12.46 13.23
CA VAL A 35 2.23 -13.66 12.59
C VAL A 35 2.03 -14.76 13.63
N ASP A 36 3.08 -15.00 14.41
CA ASP A 36 2.99 -15.89 15.55
C ASP A 36 4.06 -15.43 16.54
N GLU A 37 4.28 -16.19 17.59
CA GLU A 37 5.16 -15.76 18.65
C GLU A 37 6.57 -15.53 18.11
N GLY A 38 7.06 -14.31 18.26
CA GLY A 38 8.40 -13.94 17.86
C GLY A 38 8.62 -13.80 16.37
N ARG A 39 7.56 -13.88 15.55
CA ARG A 39 7.70 -13.80 14.10
C ARG A 39 6.81 -12.70 13.55
N PHE A 40 7.34 -11.97 12.58
CA PHE A 40 6.71 -10.76 12.05
C PHE A 40 6.82 -10.70 10.54
N LEU A 41 5.81 -10.09 9.92
CA LEU A 41 5.82 -9.82 8.48
C LEU A 41 6.07 -8.33 8.30
N PRO A 42 7.12 -7.93 7.56
CA PRO A 42 7.35 -6.50 7.34
C PRO A 42 6.40 -5.95 6.29
N LEU A 43 5.79 -4.80 6.60
CA LEU A 43 4.84 -4.14 5.71
C LEU A 43 5.30 -2.70 5.47
N ASN A 44 5.13 -2.21 4.23
CA ASN A 44 5.38 -0.81 3.98
C ASN A 44 4.22 0.04 4.48
N LEU A 45 4.27 1.35 4.24
CA LEU A 45 3.28 2.27 4.80
C LEU A 45 1.88 2.09 4.23
N ILE A 46 1.74 1.45 3.07
CA ILE A 46 0.41 1.15 2.54
C ILE A 46 -0.09 -0.22 2.98
N GLY A 47 0.69 -0.94 3.77
CA GLY A 47 0.30 -2.25 4.26
C GLY A 47 0.72 -3.40 3.38
N HIS A 48 1.56 -3.14 2.39
CA HIS A 48 1.99 -4.19 1.45
C HIS A 48 3.17 -4.95 2.02
N PRO A 49 3.14 -6.30 2.01
CA PRO A 49 4.26 -7.09 2.50
C PRO A 49 5.51 -6.88 1.66
N LEU A 50 6.65 -6.74 2.31
CA LEU A 50 7.93 -6.50 1.63
C LEU A 50 8.87 -7.69 1.65
N GLY A 51 8.49 -8.76 2.31
CA GLY A 51 9.36 -9.92 2.37
C GLY A 51 8.67 -11.04 3.08
N GLU A 52 9.46 -11.97 3.54
CA GLU A 52 8.93 -13.15 4.22
C GLU A 52 8.89 -12.91 5.72
N VAL A 53 8.11 -13.73 6.38
CA VAL A 53 8.03 -13.71 7.84
C VAL A 53 9.40 -14.03 8.42
N GLY A 54 9.81 -13.28 9.43
CA GLY A 54 11.09 -13.50 10.08
C GLY A 54 11.06 -12.99 11.50
N THR A 55 12.22 -12.97 12.13
CA THR A 55 12.35 -12.42 13.47
C THR A 55 12.09 -10.91 13.42
N ARG A 56 11.90 -10.31 14.59
CA ARG A 56 11.69 -8.88 14.65
C ARG A 56 12.86 -8.12 14.02
N ALA A 57 14.09 -8.54 14.35
CA ALA A 57 15.28 -7.87 13.80
C ALA A 57 15.35 -8.00 12.29
N GLU A 58 15.02 -9.17 11.77
CA GLU A 58 15.03 -9.38 10.32
C GLU A 58 14.00 -8.51 9.64
N ALA A 59 12.80 -8.45 10.19
CA ALA A 59 11.73 -7.64 9.59
C ALA A 59 12.05 -6.15 9.67
N GLU A 60 12.61 -5.70 10.79
CA GLU A 60 13.02 -4.31 10.90
C GLU A 60 14.11 -3.96 9.89
N SER A 61 15.02 -4.88 9.63
CA SER A 61 16.07 -4.67 8.64
C SER A 61 15.48 -4.49 7.24
N VAL A 62 14.48 -5.29 6.90
CA VAL A 62 13.82 -5.15 5.60
C VAL A 62 13.20 -3.76 5.48
N LEU A 63 12.58 -3.26 6.54
CA LEU A 63 11.96 -1.94 6.49
C LEU A 63 13.00 -0.83 6.40
N ALA A 64 14.12 -0.99 7.09
CA ALA A 64 15.21 -0.01 7.00
C ALA A 64 15.75 0.08 5.58
N ASP A 65 15.79 -1.04 4.90
CA ASP A 65 16.36 -1.12 3.55
C ASP A 65 15.36 -0.73 2.47
N ARG A 66 14.11 -1.18 2.57
CA ARG A 66 13.15 -1.05 1.48
C ARG A 66 11.83 -0.39 1.86
N GLY A 67 11.63 -0.06 3.13
CA GLY A 67 10.32 0.42 3.56
C GLY A 67 9.84 1.63 2.78
N LEU A 68 10.64 2.69 2.76
CA LEU A 68 10.23 3.91 2.08
C LEU A 68 10.44 3.84 0.58
N THR A 69 11.51 3.19 0.12
CA THR A 69 11.78 3.14 -1.31
C THR A 69 10.73 2.33 -2.06
N SER A 70 10.08 1.39 -1.40
CA SER A 70 9.04 0.60 -2.06
C SER A 70 7.86 1.47 -2.49
N LEU A 71 7.66 2.62 -1.85
CA LEU A 71 6.55 3.51 -2.19
C LEU A 71 6.79 4.29 -3.46
N ALA A 72 8.04 4.38 -3.90
CA ALA A 72 8.39 5.12 -5.11
C ALA A 72 8.10 4.35 -6.39
N ASN A 73 7.68 3.10 -6.26
CA ASN A 73 7.38 2.28 -7.42
C ASN A 73 6.03 2.63 -8.01
N TYR A 74 5.79 2.14 -9.21
CA TYR A 74 4.46 2.20 -9.78
C TYR A 74 3.60 1.13 -9.12
N TRP A 75 2.33 1.45 -8.96
CA TRP A 75 1.35 0.52 -8.40
C TRP A 75 0.19 0.39 -9.37
N TRP A 76 -0.52 -0.72 -9.30
CA TRP A 76 -1.70 -0.96 -10.13
C TRP A 76 -2.93 -0.99 -9.26
N VAL A 77 -4.00 -0.36 -9.76
CA VAL A 77 -5.26 -0.28 -9.01
C VAL A 77 -6.41 -0.16 -10.00
N LEU A 78 -7.59 -0.65 -9.61
CA LEU A 78 -8.80 -0.37 -10.38
C LEU A 78 -9.20 1.08 -10.14
N ALA A 79 -9.38 1.82 -11.21
CA ALA A 79 -9.64 3.26 -11.12
C ALA A 79 -10.41 3.73 -12.33
N PRO A 80 -11.09 4.88 -12.19
CA PRO A 80 -11.86 5.44 -13.30
C PRO A 80 -10.93 6.02 -14.37
N ARG A 81 -11.47 6.19 -15.54
CA ARG A 81 -10.79 6.84 -16.63
C ARG A 81 -11.77 7.82 -17.28
N PRO A 82 -11.54 9.12 -17.12
CA PRO A 82 -10.42 9.76 -16.44
C PRO A 82 -10.61 9.82 -14.94
N PHE A 83 -9.50 10.07 -14.22
CA PHE A 83 -9.56 10.42 -12.82
C PHE A 83 -10.35 11.73 -12.70
N PRO A 84 -11.33 11.82 -11.81
CA PRO A 84 -12.05 13.06 -11.63
C PRO A 84 -11.19 14.07 -10.87
N ARG A 85 -11.29 15.34 -11.23
CA ARG A 85 -10.54 16.39 -10.58
C ARG A 85 -11.28 16.90 -9.36
N GLY A 86 -10.52 17.14 -8.29
CA GLY A 86 -11.04 17.85 -7.14
C GLY A 86 -12.12 17.16 -6.34
N THR A 87 -12.33 15.89 -6.55
CA THR A 87 -13.41 15.18 -5.88
C THR A 87 -12.96 14.41 -4.65
N GLY A 88 -11.67 14.16 -4.51
CA GLY A 88 -11.18 13.33 -3.40
C GLY A 88 -11.70 11.91 -3.48
N LEU A 89 -11.92 11.42 -4.68
CA LEU A 89 -12.44 10.07 -4.87
C LEU A 89 -11.57 9.03 -4.17
N ASP A 90 -12.18 8.14 -3.41
CA ASP A 90 -11.48 7.04 -2.77
C ASP A 90 -11.62 5.80 -3.64
N LEU A 91 -10.49 5.20 -3.98
CA LEU A 91 -10.46 4.05 -4.88
C LEU A 91 -10.78 2.74 -4.19
N ARG A 92 -11.14 2.77 -2.93
CA ARG A 92 -11.38 1.54 -2.17
C ARG A 92 -12.64 0.80 -2.61
N ASP A 93 -13.59 1.48 -3.20
CA ASP A 93 -14.82 0.86 -3.68
C ASP A 93 -14.86 0.86 -5.20
N PRO A 94 -14.21 -0.10 -5.85
CA PRO A 94 -14.14 -0.11 -7.30
C PRO A 94 -15.52 -0.32 -7.92
N ARG A 95 -15.74 0.34 -9.04
CA ARG A 95 -16.99 0.23 -9.79
C ARG A 95 -16.79 -0.64 -11.02
N PRO A 96 -17.86 -1.22 -11.57
CA PRO A 96 -17.71 -2.15 -12.69
C PRO A 96 -17.07 -1.56 -13.93
N ASP A 97 -17.19 -0.25 -14.12
CA ASP A 97 -16.64 0.41 -15.30
C ASP A 97 -15.19 0.88 -15.12
N TRP A 98 -14.61 0.64 -13.94
CA TRP A 98 -13.21 1.01 -13.71
C TRP A 98 -12.30 -0.03 -14.34
N GLU A 99 -11.09 0.40 -14.66
CA GLU A 99 -10.09 -0.47 -15.29
C GLU A 99 -8.79 -0.43 -14.48
N TRP A 100 -7.94 -1.42 -14.70
CA TRP A 100 -6.65 -1.46 -14.04
C TRP A 100 -5.77 -0.36 -14.61
N ARG A 101 -5.27 0.49 -13.72
CA ARG A 101 -4.44 1.61 -14.13
C ARG A 101 -3.19 1.65 -13.26
N ARG A 102 -2.11 2.10 -13.87
CA ARG A 102 -0.85 2.28 -13.16
C ARG A 102 -0.83 3.66 -12.55
N ILE A 103 -0.47 3.73 -11.27
CA ILE A 103 -0.48 4.99 -10.53
C ILE A 103 0.83 5.16 -9.78
N VAL A 104 1.07 6.39 -9.32
CA VAL A 104 2.15 6.67 -8.39
C VAL A 104 1.56 7.33 -7.15
N ILE A 105 2.21 7.10 -6.02
CA ILE A 105 1.81 7.71 -4.76
C ILE A 105 2.52 9.05 -4.68
N VAL A 106 1.75 10.12 -4.48
CA VAL A 106 2.32 11.47 -4.44
C VAL A 106 2.31 12.05 -3.04
N ASP A 107 1.50 11.51 -2.14
CA ASP A 107 1.48 11.95 -0.75
C ASP A 107 0.89 10.83 0.09
N LEU A 108 1.21 10.83 1.37
CA LEU A 108 0.82 9.72 2.23
C LEU A 108 0.85 10.16 3.67
N ASP A 109 -0.21 9.81 4.41
CA ASP A 109 -0.20 9.91 5.87
C ASP A 109 -0.65 8.57 6.43
N SER A 110 -0.91 8.52 7.74
CA SER A 110 -1.24 7.25 8.37
C SER A 110 -2.63 6.73 8.00
N ALA A 111 -3.48 7.58 7.45
CA ALA A 111 -4.85 7.22 7.15
C ALA A 111 -5.10 6.96 5.67
N ALA A 112 -4.39 7.66 4.79
CA ALA A 112 -4.68 7.57 3.37
C ALA A 112 -3.46 7.92 2.53
N ALA A 113 -3.45 7.42 1.30
CA ALA A 113 -2.48 7.80 0.28
C ALA A 113 -3.18 8.62 -0.78
N VAL A 114 -2.47 9.59 -1.33
CA VAL A 114 -2.94 10.34 -2.49
C VAL A 114 -2.18 9.83 -3.69
N VAL A 115 -2.89 9.50 -4.76
CA VAL A 115 -2.29 8.88 -5.94
C VAL A 115 -2.71 9.64 -7.19
N ARG A 116 -1.92 9.49 -8.23
CA ARG A 116 -2.26 10.04 -9.54
C ARG A 116 -1.91 9.03 -10.61
N PRO A 117 -2.50 9.15 -11.80
CA PRO A 117 -2.11 8.26 -12.90
C PRO A 117 -0.63 8.41 -13.21
N ALA A 118 0.05 7.28 -13.43
CA ALA A 118 1.46 7.31 -13.79
C ALA A 118 1.67 7.95 -15.15
N LEU A 119 0.73 7.69 -16.06
CA LEU A 119 0.75 8.27 -17.40
C LEU A 119 -0.61 8.90 -17.63
N PRO A 120 -0.80 10.15 -17.19
CA PRO A 120 -2.11 10.78 -17.27
C PRO A 120 -2.49 11.14 -18.70
N TYR A 121 -3.77 11.02 -19.00
CA TYR A 121 -4.30 11.57 -20.25
C TYR A 121 -4.46 13.07 -20.09
N ALA A 122 -4.71 13.77 -21.21
CA ALA A 122 -4.80 15.22 -21.18
C ALA A 122 -5.86 15.71 -20.20
N ASP A 123 -6.98 15.00 -20.10
CA ASP A 123 -8.05 15.39 -19.20
C ASP A 123 -7.83 14.92 -17.76
N GLU A 124 -6.70 14.30 -17.50
CA GLU A 124 -6.34 13.87 -16.15
C GLU A 124 -5.18 14.68 -15.56
N GLU A 125 -4.74 15.69 -16.25
CA GLU A 125 -3.64 16.50 -15.76
C GLU A 125 -4.02 17.08 -14.41
N ASP A 126 -3.16 16.88 -13.42
CA ASP A 126 -3.38 17.32 -12.03
C ASP A 126 -4.52 16.61 -11.31
N ALA A 127 -5.09 15.57 -11.89
CA ALA A 127 -6.12 14.79 -11.22
C ALA A 127 -5.49 13.84 -10.21
N THR A 128 -6.11 13.73 -9.05
CA THR A 128 -5.65 12.81 -8.01
C THR A 128 -6.84 12.06 -7.42
N ALA A 129 -6.53 10.97 -6.73
CA ALA A 129 -7.53 10.23 -5.97
C ALA A 129 -6.90 9.80 -4.66
N THR A 130 -7.71 9.31 -3.74
CA THR A 130 -7.21 8.82 -2.46
C THR A 130 -7.45 7.33 -2.33
N VAL A 131 -6.67 6.70 -1.46
CA VAL A 131 -6.85 5.31 -1.11
C VAL A 131 -6.71 5.22 0.41
N THR A 132 -7.80 4.84 1.07
CA THR A 132 -7.76 4.67 2.52
C THR A 132 -6.85 3.50 2.86
N LEU A 133 -5.97 3.69 3.83
CA LEU A 133 -5.00 2.68 4.24
C LEU A 133 -5.55 1.82 5.36
N PRO A 134 -5.13 0.57 5.45
CA PRO A 134 -4.14 -0.09 4.58
C PRO A 134 -4.73 -0.44 3.22
N ALA A 135 -3.88 -0.55 2.22
CA ALA A 135 -4.31 -0.72 0.84
C ALA A 135 -3.66 -1.93 0.16
N ASP A 136 -3.17 -2.87 0.94
CA ASP A 136 -2.55 -4.07 0.40
C ASP A 136 -3.52 -4.92 -0.42
N ASP A 137 -4.82 -4.71 -0.20
CA ASP A 137 -5.84 -5.48 -0.91
C ASP A 137 -6.23 -4.88 -2.24
N ILE A 138 -5.89 -3.62 -2.51
CA ILE A 138 -6.31 -2.97 -3.75
C ILE A 138 -5.14 -2.45 -4.58
N LEU A 139 -3.97 -2.21 -3.99
CA LEU A 139 -2.79 -1.79 -4.73
C LEU A 139 -1.90 -2.98 -5.01
N ARG A 140 -1.49 -3.15 -6.25
CA ARG A 140 -0.67 -4.29 -6.66
C ARG A 140 0.63 -3.82 -7.26
N VAL A 141 1.68 -4.60 -7.02
CA VAL A 141 3.02 -4.23 -7.47
C VAL A 141 3.14 -4.35 -8.99
N GLY A 142 2.59 -5.39 -9.57
CA GLY A 142 2.69 -5.63 -10.99
C GLY A 142 1.35 -5.57 -11.67
N PRO A 143 1.34 -5.61 -13.00
CA PRO A 143 0.07 -5.62 -13.70
C PRO A 143 -0.73 -6.85 -13.33
N PRO A 144 -2.05 -6.72 -13.26
CA PRO A 144 -2.88 -7.86 -12.91
C PRO A 144 -2.80 -8.91 -14.02
N HIS A 145 -2.87 -10.16 -13.61
CA HIS A 145 -2.93 -11.22 -14.60
C HIS A 145 -4.31 -11.23 -15.21
N THR A 146 -4.33 -11.37 -16.51
CA THR A 146 -5.59 -11.50 -17.22
C THR A 146 -6.09 -12.93 -17.06
N GLN A 147 -7.31 -13.06 -16.65
CA GLN A 147 -7.88 -14.37 -16.41
C GLN A 147 -8.91 -14.73 -17.44
#